data_e87cf6f142bfaee4e61b71005b3f4c7a
#
_entry.id   e87cf6f142bfaee4e61b71005b3f4c7a
#
_cell.length_a   1.000
_cell.length_b   1.000
_cell.length_c   1.000
_cell.angle_alpha   90.00
_cell.angle_beta   90.00
_cell.angle_gamma   90.00
#
_symmetry.space_group_name_H-M   'P 1'
#
loop_
_entity.id
_entity.type
_entity.pdbx_description
1 polymer ?
#
loop_
_entity_poly.entity_id
_entity_poly.type
_entity_poly.pdbx_seq_one_letter_code
_entity_poly.pdbx_strand_id
1 'polypeptide(L)'
;LPIVDKEQHLKAFVFRKDYESHKDNPNELLDESKRYVVGAGINTRDYATRVPALVEAGVDVLCIDSSEGYSAWQAETIKWIREHYGDSVKVGAGNVVDGDGFRFLADAGADFIKIGIGGGSICITREQKGIGRGQATATIDVAKARDAYFEETGVYIPICSDGGIVHDYHITLALAFGADFVMLGRYFARFKEAPNKIVSVNGNYMKEYWGEGSA
;
A
#
# COMPACT_ATOMS: atom_id res chain seq x y z
N LEU A 1 31.46 12.52 4.03
CA LEU A 1 31.50 13.29 5.26
C LEU A 1 31.17 12.36 6.42
N PRO A 2 32.03 12.24 7.46
CA PRO A 2 31.68 11.56 8.68
C PRO A 2 30.68 12.41 9.50
N ILE A 3 29.65 11.77 10.01
CA ILE A 3 28.73 12.36 10.98
C ILE A 3 29.07 11.78 12.33
N VAL A 4 29.36 12.64 13.28
CA VAL A 4 29.74 12.26 14.64
C VAL A 4 28.75 12.85 15.66
N ASP A 5 28.61 12.21 16.81
CA ASP A 5 27.86 12.76 17.93
C ASP A 5 28.67 13.85 18.70
N LYS A 6 28.12 14.36 19.78
CA LYS A 6 28.76 15.38 20.60
C LYS A 6 30.07 14.90 21.25
N GLU A 7 30.20 13.60 21.45
CA GLU A 7 31.36 12.92 22.00
C GLU A 7 32.40 12.49 20.94
N GLN A 8 32.19 12.93 19.65
CA GLN A 8 33.04 12.60 18.48
C GLN A 8 33.01 11.12 18.07
N HIS A 9 32.01 10.35 18.48
CA HIS A 9 31.82 8.98 17.97
C HIS A 9 31.15 9.01 16.60
N LEU A 10 31.67 8.18 15.69
CA LEU A 10 31.13 8.05 14.36
C LEU A 10 29.72 7.44 14.39
N LYS A 11 28.73 8.14 13.84
CA LYS A 11 27.34 7.70 13.72
C LYS A 11 26.99 7.27 12.29
N ALA A 12 27.49 7.98 11.29
CA ALA A 12 27.21 7.67 9.90
C ALA A 12 28.26 8.25 8.95
N PHE A 13 28.29 7.75 7.72
CA PHE A 13 28.98 8.37 6.59
C PHE A 13 27.95 8.87 5.59
N VAL A 14 28.11 10.11 5.14
CA VAL A 14 27.38 10.67 4.01
C VAL A 14 28.33 10.77 2.82
N PHE A 15 28.01 10.09 1.75
CA PHE A 15 28.73 10.20 0.49
C PHE A 15 28.20 11.39 -0.31
N ARG A 16 29.07 12.02 -1.10
CA ARG A 16 28.68 13.13 -1.97
C ARG A 16 27.55 12.73 -2.94
N LYS A 17 27.62 11.51 -3.45
CA LYS A 17 26.58 10.95 -4.33
C LYS A 17 25.18 10.94 -3.67
N ASP A 18 25.11 10.57 -2.39
CA ASP A 18 23.84 10.52 -1.68
C ASP A 18 23.24 11.92 -1.47
N TYR A 19 24.10 12.88 -1.16
CA TYR A 19 23.70 14.29 -1.05
C TYR A 19 23.20 14.88 -2.37
N GLU A 20 23.90 14.59 -3.47
CA GLU A 20 23.50 15.03 -4.81
C GLU A 20 22.19 14.35 -5.22
N SER A 21 22.02 13.05 -4.96
CA SER A 21 20.77 12.33 -5.22
C SER A 21 19.58 12.94 -4.48
N HIS A 22 19.71 13.25 -3.20
CA HIS A 22 18.67 13.93 -2.41
C HIS A 22 18.30 15.32 -2.94
N LYS A 23 19.29 16.07 -3.42
CA LYS A 23 19.06 17.39 -4.01
C LYS A 23 18.28 17.29 -5.32
N ASP A 24 18.53 16.23 -6.09
CA ASP A 24 17.89 16.00 -7.39
C ASP A 24 16.50 15.38 -7.23
N ASN A 25 16.19 14.79 -6.06
CA ASN A 25 14.91 14.14 -5.75
C ASN A 25 14.22 14.74 -4.50
N PRO A 26 13.78 16.01 -4.53
CA PRO A 26 13.25 16.71 -3.35
C PRO A 26 11.92 16.14 -2.84
N ASN A 27 11.25 15.29 -3.63
CA ASN A 27 9.96 14.68 -3.30
C ASN A 27 10.10 13.25 -2.74
N GLU A 28 11.32 12.79 -2.43
CA GLU A 28 11.51 11.50 -1.76
C GLU A 28 10.77 11.48 -0.41
N LEU A 29 10.01 10.42 -0.17
CA LEU A 29 9.34 10.23 1.12
C LEU A 29 10.29 9.55 2.10
N LEU A 30 10.80 10.35 3.03
CA LEU A 30 11.78 9.93 4.02
C LEU A 30 11.24 10.14 5.45
N ASP A 31 11.71 9.28 6.36
CA ASP A 31 11.49 9.45 7.79
C ASP A 31 12.42 10.54 8.40
N GLU A 32 12.27 10.80 9.69
CA GLU A 32 13.11 11.78 10.41
C GLU A 32 14.60 11.40 10.40
N SER A 33 14.92 10.13 10.26
CA SER A 33 16.29 9.61 10.12
C SER A 33 16.78 9.59 8.67
N LYS A 34 16.01 10.14 7.74
CA LYS A 34 16.28 10.18 6.29
C LYS A 34 16.37 8.79 5.63
N ARG A 35 15.63 7.83 6.15
CA ARG A 35 15.40 6.54 5.50
C ARG A 35 14.10 6.60 4.71
N TYR A 36 14.01 5.84 3.63
CA TYR A 36 12.76 5.72 2.90
C TYR A 36 11.66 5.16 3.78
N VAL A 37 10.48 5.78 3.73
CA VAL A 37 9.27 5.21 4.33
C VAL A 37 8.89 3.97 3.53
N VAL A 38 8.80 2.83 4.21
CA VAL A 38 8.57 1.53 3.57
C VAL A 38 7.35 0.82 4.13
N GLY A 39 6.59 0.19 3.22
CA GLY A 39 5.46 -0.65 3.58
C GLY A 39 5.70 -2.12 3.27
N ALA A 40 5.02 -2.99 3.99
CA ALA A 40 5.03 -4.42 3.75
C ALA A 40 3.62 -5.02 3.72
N GLY A 41 3.38 -5.90 2.73
CA GLY A 41 2.18 -6.70 2.65
C GLY A 41 2.17 -7.82 3.70
N ILE A 42 1.04 -8.00 4.35
CA ILE A 42 0.77 -9.11 5.25
C ILE A 42 -0.56 -9.76 4.89
N ASN A 43 -0.76 -10.99 5.31
CA ASN A 43 -2.04 -11.69 5.19
C ASN A 43 -2.65 -11.98 6.58
N THR A 44 -3.84 -12.52 6.60
CA THR A 44 -4.59 -12.83 7.84
C THR A 44 -4.28 -14.21 8.43
N ARG A 45 -3.23 -14.90 7.98
CA ARG A 45 -2.91 -16.27 8.42
C ARG A 45 -1.65 -16.35 9.26
N ASP A 46 -0.59 -15.63 8.86
CA ASP A 46 0.74 -15.69 9.47
C ASP A 46 1.16 -14.39 10.15
N TYR A 47 0.23 -13.45 10.32
CA TYR A 47 0.50 -12.13 10.88
C TYR A 47 1.21 -12.18 12.25
N ALA A 48 0.85 -13.14 13.10
CA ALA A 48 1.43 -13.26 14.44
C ALA A 48 2.95 -13.56 14.46
N THR A 49 3.48 -14.16 13.37
CA THR A 49 4.91 -14.39 13.20
C THR A 49 5.57 -13.37 12.28
N ARG A 50 4.85 -12.94 11.24
CA ARG A 50 5.39 -12.04 10.22
C ARG A 50 5.47 -10.60 10.71
N VAL A 51 4.45 -10.09 11.40
CA VAL A 51 4.41 -8.71 11.87
C VAL A 51 5.58 -8.38 12.83
N PRO A 52 5.89 -9.20 13.85
CA PRO A 52 7.05 -8.94 14.71
C PRO A 52 8.36 -8.80 13.93
N ALA A 53 8.61 -9.69 12.97
CA ALA A 53 9.82 -9.65 12.15
C ALA A 53 9.88 -8.39 11.26
N LEU A 54 8.76 -7.93 10.72
CA LEU A 54 8.68 -6.71 9.92
C LEU A 54 8.90 -5.46 10.78
N VAL A 55 8.33 -5.42 11.98
CA VAL A 55 8.51 -4.31 12.92
C VAL A 55 9.97 -4.24 13.38
N GLU A 56 10.58 -5.37 13.70
CA GLU A 56 12.02 -5.45 14.03
C GLU A 56 12.90 -4.98 12.87
N ALA A 57 12.51 -5.28 11.64
CA ALA A 57 13.20 -4.81 10.43
C ALA A 57 12.97 -3.31 10.12
N GLY A 58 12.11 -2.63 10.87
CA GLY A 58 11.86 -1.20 10.75
C GLY A 58 10.83 -0.83 9.68
N VAL A 59 9.78 -1.64 9.51
CA VAL A 59 8.65 -1.29 8.63
C VAL A 59 7.88 -0.10 9.21
N ASP A 60 7.47 0.82 8.34
CA ASP A 60 6.66 1.98 8.74
C ASP A 60 5.17 1.70 8.58
N VAL A 61 4.79 0.93 7.56
CA VAL A 61 3.40 0.67 7.18
C VAL A 61 3.18 -0.81 6.92
N LEU A 62 2.21 -1.40 7.59
CA LEU A 62 1.68 -2.72 7.26
C LEU A 62 0.44 -2.59 6.38
N CYS A 63 0.29 -3.45 5.38
CA CYS A 63 -0.90 -3.50 4.56
C CYS A 63 -1.46 -4.91 4.53
N ILE A 64 -2.64 -5.12 5.11
CA ILE A 64 -3.33 -6.40 5.02
C ILE A 64 -3.89 -6.52 3.60
N ASP A 65 -3.38 -7.46 2.83
CA ASP A 65 -3.76 -7.67 1.44
C ASP A 65 -4.63 -8.91 1.29
N SER A 66 -5.87 -8.68 0.83
CA SER A 66 -6.85 -9.75 0.58
C SER A 66 -7.82 -9.32 -0.50
N SER A 67 -8.29 -10.27 -1.29
CA SER A 67 -9.38 -10.03 -2.23
C SER A 67 -10.74 -9.79 -1.56
N GLU A 68 -10.84 -9.96 -0.23
CA GLU A 68 -12.06 -9.80 0.56
C GLU A 68 -11.71 -9.16 1.91
N GLY A 69 -11.66 -7.81 1.93
CA GLY A 69 -11.36 -7.06 3.13
C GLY A 69 -12.50 -7.02 4.15
N TYR A 70 -13.74 -7.13 3.71
CA TYR A 70 -14.91 -7.15 4.60
C TYR A 70 -15.07 -8.54 5.26
N SER A 71 -14.14 -8.87 6.15
CA SER A 71 -14.11 -10.18 6.82
C SER A 71 -13.66 -10.07 8.28
N ALA A 72 -14.16 -10.98 9.12
CA ALA A 72 -13.77 -11.07 10.53
C ALA A 72 -12.24 -11.26 10.69
N TRP A 73 -11.59 -12.00 9.80
CA TRP A 73 -10.15 -12.21 9.84
C TRP A 73 -9.34 -10.92 9.72
N GLN A 74 -9.81 -9.96 8.91
CA GLN A 74 -9.16 -8.65 8.83
C GLN A 74 -9.31 -7.88 10.14
N ALA A 75 -10.52 -7.83 10.68
CA ALA A 75 -10.77 -7.16 11.96
C ALA A 75 -9.94 -7.77 13.11
N GLU A 76 -9.86 -9.10 13.18
CA GLU A 76 -9.01 -9.82 14.14
C GLU A 76 -7.53 -9.49 13.97
N THR A 77 -7.04 -9.44 12.74
CA THR A 77 -5.64 -9.08 12.44
C THR A 77 -5.32 -7.65 12.85
N ILE A 78 -6.20 -6.69 12.51
CA ILE A 78 -6.04 -5.28 12.92
C ILE A 78 -6.03 -5.19 14.45
N LYS A 79 -7.02 -5.79 15.13
CA LYS A 79 -7.10 -5.80 16.58
C LYS A 79 -5.84 -6.35 17.21
N TRP A 80 -5.34 -7.49 16.74
CA TRP A 80 -4.09 -8.09 17.24
C TRP A 80 -2.91 -7.12 17.10
N ILE A 81 -2.77 -6.45 15.94
CA ILE A 81 -1.69 -5.48 15.73
C ILE A 81 -1.82 -4.31 16.69
N ARG A 82 -3.03 -3.78 16.90
CA ARG A 82 -3.28 -2.68 17.85
C ARG A 82 -2.99 -3.06 19.29
N GLU A 83 -3.33 -4.28 19.69
CA GLU A 83 -3.03 -4.79 21.05
C GLU A 83 -1.54 -4.93 21.32
N HIS A 84 -0.71 -5.25 20.30
CA HIS A 84 0.72 -5.48 20.47
C HIS A 84 1.58 -4.24 20.19
N TYR A 85 1.17 -3.38 19.28
CA TYR A 85 1.98 -2.27 18.77
C TYR A 85 1.30 -0.90 18.88
N GLY A 86 0.02 -0.84 19.25
CA GLY A 86 -0.75 0.41 19.33
C GLY A 86 -0.71 1.17 18.00
N ASP A 87 -0.35 2.45 18.06
CA ASP A 87 -0.24 3.35 16.90
C ASP A 87 1.20 3.50 16.38
N SER A 88 2.14 2.69 16.90
CA SER A 88 3.55 2.78 16.51
C SER A 88 3.83 2.30 15.08
N VAL A 89 2.94 1.53 14.49
CA VAL A 89 2.97 1.11 13.09
C VAL A 89 1.62 1.40 12.43
N LYS A 90 1.66 1.91 11.21
CA LYS A 90 0.45 2.17 10.45
C LYS A 90 -0.08 0.91 9.78
N VAL A 91 -1.40 0.74 9.81
CA VAL A 91 -2.07 -0.47 9.30
C VAL A 91 -3.09 -0.10 8.24
N GLY A 92 -2.80 -0.47 7.00
CA GLY A 92 -3.79 -0.47 5.92
C GLY A 92 -4.53 -1.80 5.84
N ALA A 93 -5.79 -1.75 5.43
CA ALA A 93 -6.62 -2.93 5.30
C ALA A 93 -7.42 -2.92 3.98
N GLY A 94 -7.78 -4.08 3.50
CA GLY A 94 -8.55 -4.22 2.26
C GLY A 94 -8.37 -5.59 1.59
N ASN A 95 -8.97 -5.75 0.41
CA ASN A 95 -9.65 -4.72 -0.36
C ASN A 95 -11.16 -4.77 -0.14
N VAL A 96 -11.77 -3.62 -0.22
CA VAL A 96 -13.22 -3.43 -0.20
C VAL A 96 -13.69 -2.71 -1.47
N VAL A 97 -15.00 -2.69 -1.73
CA VAL A 97 -15.57 -2.08 -2.93
C VAL A 97 -16.79 -1.20 -2.66
N ASP A 98 -17.17 -1.04 -1.41
CA ASP A 98 -18.37 -0.29 -0.97
C ASP A 98 -18.17 0.39 0.38
N GLY A 99 -19.15 1.23 0.75
CA GLY A 99 -19.12 1.99 1.99
C GLY A 99 -19.25 1.13 3.24
N ASP A 100 -19.95 0.00 3.19
CA ASP A 100 -20.10 -0.89 4.35
C ASP A 100 -18.76 -1.55 4.69
N GLY A 101 -18.04 -2.03 3.68
CA GLY A 101 -16.69 -2.57 3.84
C GLY A 101 -15.71 -1.52 4.37
N PHE A 102 -15.82 -0.26 3.90
CA PHE A 102 -15.03 0.84 4.43
C PHE A 102 -15.27 1.03 5.93
N ARG A 103 -16.56 1.21 6.34
CA ARG A 103 -16.91 1.41 7.76
C ARG A 103 -16.40 0.27 8.63
N PHE A 104 -16.61 -0.95 8.19
CA PHE A 104 -16.17 -2.13 8.93
C PHE A 104 -14.68 -2.10 9.27
N LEU A 105 -13.84 -1.76 8.28
CA LEU A 105 -12.40 -1.70 8.49
C LEU A 105 -11.96 -0.44 9.26
N ALA A 106 -12.65 0.68 9.06
CA ALA A 106 -12.44 1.90 9.83
C ALA A 106 -12.73 1.68 11.33
N ASP A 107 -13.85 1.08 11.66
CA ASP A 107 -14.25 0.75 13.03
C ASP A 107 -13.33 -0.30 13.66
N ALA A 108 -12.73 -1.18 12.86
CA ALA A 108 -11.72 -2.13 13.33
C ALA A 108 -10.36 -1.46 13.66
N GLY A 109 -10.15 -0.19 13.26
CA GLY A 109 -8.94 0.57 13.57
C GLY A 109 -7.89 0.62 12.46
N ALA A 110 -8.29 0.47 11.19
CA ALA A 110 -7.39 0.68 10.06
C ALA A 110 -7.00 2.16 9.93
N ASP A 111 -5.72 2.45 9.60
CA ASP A 111 -5.25 3.81 9.32
C ASP A 111 -5.52 4.26 7.88
N PHE A 112 -5.64 3.32 6.95
CA PHE A 112 -6.09 3.58 5.58
C PHE A 112 -6.77 2.34 4.99
N ILE A 113 -7.60 2.54 3.96
CA ILE A 113 -8.37 1.45 3.37
C ILE A 113 -8.11 1.35 1.88
N LYS A 114 -7.83 0.12 1.42
CA LYS A 114 -7.55 -0.21 0.04
C LYS A 114 -8.82 -0.65 -0.69
N ILE A 115 -9.05 -0.06 -1.88
CA ILE A 115 -10.27 -0.23 -2.68
C ILE A 115 -9.95 -0.96 -3.97
N GLY A 116 -10.70 -1.97 -4.28
CA GLY A 116 -10.67 -2.67 -5.55
C GLY A 116 -10.59 -4.18 -5.44
N ILE A 117 -11.51 -4.87 -6.09
CA ILE A 117 -11.53 -6.33 -6.19
C ILE A 117 -11.55 -6.72 -7.65
N GLY A 118 -10.51 -7.47 -8.06
CA GLY A 118 -10.41 -8.04 -9.38
C GLY A 118 -10.00 -7.06 -10.50
N GLY A 119 -9.57 -5.82 -10.17
CA GLY A 119 -9.18 -4.80 -11.15
C GLY A 119 -7.76 -4.94 -11.68
N GLY A 120 -6.89 -5.69 -11.02
CA GLY A 120 -5.50 -5.89 -11.42
C GLY A 120 -5.37 -6.69 -12.71
N SER A 121 -4.32 -6.40 -13.51
CA SER A 121 -4.12 -7.05 -14.82
C SER A 121 -3.80 -8.54 -14.74
N ILE A 122 -3.34 -9.02 -13.58
CA ILE A 122 -3.01 -10.41 -13.31
C ILE A 122 -4.01 -11.05 -12.33
N CYS A 123 -5.04 -10.30 -11.91
CA CYS A 123 -6.02 -10.78 -10.94
C CYS A 123 -7.04 -11.69 -11.60
N ILE A 124 -7.22 -12.88 -11.05
CA ILE A 124 -8.20 -13.88 -11.49
C ILE A 124 -9.41 -13.98 -10.55
N THR A 125 -9.51 -13.12 -9.53
CA THR A 125 -10.58 -13.17 -8.52
C THR A 125 -11.97 -13.12 -9.14
N ARG A 126 -12.18 -12.27 -10.16
CA ARG A 126 -13.49 -12.14 -10.85
C ARG A 126 -13.88 -13.43 -11.55
N GLU A 127 -12.92 -14.13 -12.14
CA GLU A 127 -13.16 -15.38 -12.85
C GLU A 127 -13.37 -16.55 -11.88
N GLN A 128 -12.56 -16.60 -10.81
CA GLN A 128 -12.56 -17.73 -9.86
C GLN A 128 -13.68 -17.64 -8.82
N LYS A 129 -13.99 -16.41 -8.35
CA LYS A 129 -14.96 -16.20 -7.26
C LYS A 129 -16.27 -15.54 -7.72
N GLY A 130 -16.31 -14.99 -8.93
CA GLY A 130 -17.48 -14.29 -9.45
C GLY A 130 -17.77 -12.97 -8.76
N ILE A 131 -16.78 -12.38 -8.05
CA ILE A 131 -16.92 -11.12 -7.32
C ILE A 131 -16.06 -10.01 -7.92
N GLY A 132 -16.51 -8.78 -7.77
CA GLY A 132 -15.80 -7.59 -8.22
C GLY A 132 -16.75 -6.42 -8.43
N ARG A 133 -16.17 -5.23 -8.59
CA ARG A 133 -16.92 -4.01 -8.87
C ARG A 133 -16.09 -3.13 -9.82
N GLY A 134 -16.73 -2.29 -10.62
CA GLY A 134 -16.05 -1.29 -11.43
C GLY A 134 -15.28 -0.32 -10.54
N GLN A 135 -13.98 -0.10 -10.82
CA GLN A 135 -13.07 0.64 -9.93
C GLN A 135 -13.53 2.08 -9.67
N ALA A 136 -13.98 2.80 -10.70
CA ALA A 136 -14.50 4.16 -10.56
C ALA A 136 -15.71 4.20 -9.60
N THR A 137 -16.66 3.30 -9.78
CA THR A 137 -17.87 3.20 -8.93
C THR A 137 -17.50 2.88 -7.49
N ALA A 138 -16.59 1.91 -7.28
CA ALA A 138 -16.13 1.54 -5.94
C ALA A 138 -15.42 2.71 -5.25
N THR A 139 -14.54 3.41 -5.95
CA THR A 139 -13.81 4.57 -5.39
C THR A 139 -14.76 5.69 -4.99
N ILE A 140 -15.73 6.05 -5.84
CA ILE A 140 -16.72 7.10 -5.54
C ILE A 140 -17.59 6.73 -4.33
N ASP A 141 -18.01 5.47 -4.24
CA ASP A 141 -18.87 5.00 -3.16
C ASP A 141 -18.12 5.00 -1.81
N VAL A 142 -16.91 4.47 -1.80
CA VAL A 142 -16.07 4.47 -0.61
C VAL A 142 -15.64 5.88 -0.20
N ALA A 143 -15.36 6.77 -1.16
CA ALA A 143 -15.04 8.17 -0.87
C ALA A 143 -16.19 8.87 -0.13
N LYS A 144 -17.44 8.66 -0.56
CA LYS A 144 -18.61 9.16 0.15
C LYS A 144 -18.73 8.61 1.57
N ALA A 145 -18.46 7.32 1.76
CA ALA A 145 -18.50 6.70 3.08
C ALA A 145 -17.39 7.25 3.99
N ARG A 146 -16.18 7.49 3.46
CA ARG A 146 -15.09 8.15 4.18
C ARG A 146 -15.47 9.56 4.62
N ASP A 147 -16.04 10.35 3.74
CA ASP A 147 -16.42 11.74 4.03
C ASP A 147 -17.51 11.77 5.12
N ALA A 148 -18.53 10.91 5.01
CA ALA A 148 -19.55 10.76 6.05
C ALA A 148 -18.97 10.28 7.38
N TYR A 149 -18.04 9.34 7.37
CA TYR A 149 -17.34 8.86 8.57
C TYR A 149 -16.54 9.98 9.24
N PHE A 150 -15.86 10.79 8.44
CA PHE A 150 -15.14 11.96 8.94
C PHE A 150 -16.07 13.01 9.56
N GLU A 151 -17.21 13.29 8.95
CA GLU A 151 -18.24 14.19 9.51
C GLU A 151 -18.80 13.67 10.84
N GLU A 152 -18.98 12.36 10.96
CA GLU A 152 -19.54 11.72 12.16
C GLU A 152 -18.53 11.63 13.31
N THR A 153 -17.27 11.32 13.01
CA THR A 153 -16.26 10.93 14.03
C THR A 153 -15.14 11.94 14.21
N GLY A 154 -14.92 12.83 13.24
CA GLY A 154 -13.75 13.69 13.16
C GLY A 154 -12.46 12.97 12.74
N VAL A 155 -12.52 11.67 12.43
CA VAL A 155 -11.36 10.85 12.05
C VAL A 155 -11.33 10.67 10.52
N TYR A 156 -10.28 11.21 9.89
CA TYR A 156 -10.08 11.03 8.45
C TYR A 156 -9.24 9.79 8.19
N ILE A 157 -9.80 8.84 7.44
CA ILE A 157 -9.13 7.59 7.06
C ILE A 157 -8.88 7.61 5.55
N PRO A 158 -7.63 7.81 5.09
CA PRO A 158 -7.30 7.85 3.67
C PRO A 158 -7.71 6.56 2.94
N ILE A 159 -8.05 6.71 1.66
CA ILE A 159 -8.43 5.61 0.79
C ILE A 159 -7.48 5.47 -0.40
N CYS A 160 -7.06 4.24 -0.66
CA CYS A 160 -6.15 3.87 -1.74
C CYS A 160 -6.91 3.18 -2.87
N SER A 161 -6.90 3.74 -4.07
CA SER A 161 -7.43 3.03 -5.24
C SER A 161 -6.41 2.04 -5.77
N ASP A 162 -6.74 0.74 -5.72
CA ASP A 162 -5.85 -0.36 -6.08
C ASP A 162 -6.38 -1.15 -7.26
N GLY A 163 -5.56 -1.26 -8.29
CA GLY A 163 -5.83 -2.04 -9.49
C GLY A 163 -6.41 -1.24 -10.66
N GLY A 164 -6.18 -1.74 -11.87
CA GLY A 164 -6.72 -1.18 -13.10
C GLY A 164 -6.01 0.07 -13.64
N ILE A 165 -4.98 0.56 -12.96
CA ILE A 165 -4.20 1.73 -13.41
C ILE A 165 -3.12 1.29 -14.39
N VAL A 166 -3.29 1.70 -15.65
CA VAL A 166 -2.41 1.34 -16.77
C VAL A 166 -1.75 2.57 -17.39
N HIS A 167 -2.41 3.71 -17.35
CA HIS A 167 -1.98 4.99 -17.93
C HIS A 167 -1.98 6.09 -16.88
N ASP A 168 -1.18 7.13 -17.09
CA ASP A 168 -1.02 8.25 -16.17
C ASP A 168 -2.36 8.95 -15.85
N TYR A 169 -3.21 9.13 -16.87
CA TYR A 169 -4.52 9.75 -16.65
C TYR A 169 -5.45 8.92 -15.73
N HIS A 170 -5.24 7.60 -15.60
CA HIS A 170 -5.99 6.81 -14.63
C HIS A 170 -5.69 7.22 -13.19
N ILE A 171 -4.46 7.67 -12.91
CA ILE A 171 -4.09 8.23 -11.60
C ILE A 171 -4.92 9.49 -11.33
N THR A 172 -4.95 10.41 -12.28
CA THR A 172 -5.73 11.64 -12.18
C THR A 172 -7.22 11.36 -11.96
N LEU A 173 -7.77 10.39 -12.70
CA LEU A 173 -9.17 9.98 -12.53
C LEU A 173 -9.43 9.37 -11.16
N ALA A 174 -8.56 8.50 -10.67
CA ALA A 174 -8.71 7.89 -9.35
C ALA A 174 -8.74 8.96 -8.24
N LEU A 175 -7.84 9.95 -8.30
CA LEU A 175 -7.82 11.08 -7.37
C LEU A 175 -9.07 11.96 -7.52
N ALA A 176 -9.51 12.24 -8.74
CA ALA A 176 -10.74 12.99 -9.00
C ALA A 176 -12.01 12.28 -8.49
N PHE A 177 -12.00 10.96 -8.43
CA PHE A 177 -13.09 10.14 -7.85
C PHE A 177 -13.02 10.04 -6.33
N GLY A 178 -12.03 10.67 -5.71
CA GLY A 178 -11.92 10.80 -4.27
C GLY A 178 -10.88 9.89 -3.60
N ALA A 179 -10.08 9.15 -4.36
CA ALA A 179 -8.93 8.45 -3.77
C ALA A 179 -7.88 9.45 -3.28
N ASP A 180 -7.25 9.16 -2.16
CA ASP A 180 -6.16 9.98 -1.61
C ASP A 180 -4.81 9.60 -2.23
N PHE A 181 -4.66 8.33 -2.58
CA PHE A 181 -3.49 7.80 -3.26
C PHE A 181 -3.85 6.52 -4.05
N VAL A 182 -2.88 5.97 -4.77
CA VAL A 182 -3.10 4.82 -5.65
C VAL A 182 -2.06 3.73 -5.42
N MET A 183 -2.44 2.48 -5.65
CA MET A 183 -1.51 1.34 -5.67
C MET A 183 -1.33 0.87 -7.10
N LEU A 184 -0.07 0.73 -7.52
CA LEU A 184 0.35 0.44 -8.88
C LEU A 184 1.23 -0.82 -8.90
N GLY A 185 0.76 -1.88 -9.54
CA GLY A 185 1.54 -3.10 -9.75
C GLY A 185 2.22 -3.09 -11.13
N ARG A 186 1.44 -3.41 -12.18
CA ARG A 186 1.94 -3.50 -13.57
C ARG A 186 2.64 -2.24 -14.05
N TYR A 187 2.21 -1.07 -13.61
CA TYR A 187 2.81 0.19 -13.99
C TYR A 187 4.30 0.23 -13.60
N PHE A 188 4.62 -0.07 -12.35
CA PHE A 188 5.99 -0.08 -11.86
C PHE A 188 6.80 -1.31 -12.29
N ALA A 189 6.16 -2.43 -12.60
CA ALA A 189 6.86 -3.62 -13.08
C ALA A 189 7.68 -3.38 -14.37
N ARG A 190 7.35 -2.33 -15.14
CA ARG A 190 8.06 -1.94 -16.37
C ARG A 190 9.33 -1.14 -16.12
N PHE A 191 9.49 -0.57 -14.92
CA PHE A 191 10.64 0.28 -14.60
C PHE A 191 11.93 -0.54 -14.51
N LYS A 192 13.06 0.10 -14.79
CA LYS A 192 14.38 -0.54 -14.78
C LYS A 192 14.72 -1.12 -13.40
N GLU A 193 14.31 -0.43 -12.36
CA GLU A 193 14.56 -0.75 -10.95
C GLU A 193 13.74 -1.95 -10.47
N ALA A 194 12.65 -2.31 -11.16
CA ALA A 194 11.88 -3.50 -10.80
C ALA A 194 12.74 -4.76 -11.01
N PRO A 195 12.77 -5.70 -10.04
CA PRO A 195 13.73 -6.81 -10.02
C PRO A 195 13.46 -7.92 -11.04
N ASN A 196 12.27 -7.93 -11.66
CA ASN A 196 11.86 -8.94 -12.63
C ASN A 196 12.73 -8.90 -13.90
N LYS A 197 12.99 -10.08 -14.46
CA LYS A 197 13.89 -10.24 -15.61
C LYS A 197 13.34 -9.58 -16.87
N ILE A 198 14.24 -9.03 -17.66
CA ILE A 198 13.94 -8.59 -19.02
C ILE A 198 14.09 -9.81 -19.94
N VAL A 199 13.06 -10.09 -20.73
CA VAL A 199 13.02 -11.16 -21.72
C VAL A 199 12.78 -10.56 -23.12
N SER A 200 13.31 -11.18 -24.15
CA SER A 200 13.04 -10.78 -25.54
C SER A 200 11.99 -11.72 -26.13
N VAL A 201 10.88 -11.15 -26.58
CA VAL A 201 9.80 -11.87 -27.23
C VAL A 201 9.51 -11.21 -28.58
N ASN A 202 9.74 -11.93 -29.66
CA ASN A 202 9.56 -11.41 -31.03
C ASN A 202 10.28 -10.08 -31.31
N GLY A 203 11.50 -9.94 -30.77
CA GLY A 203 12.32 -8.73 -30.94
C GLY A 203 11.93 -7.55 -30.02
N ASN A 204 10.92 -7.70 -29.17
CA ASN A 204 10.53 -6.70 -28.17
C ASN A 204 11.05 -7.09 -26.80
N TYR A 205 11.54 -6.10 -26.04
CA TYR A 205 11.90 -6.28 -24.65
C TYR A 205 10.66 -6.23 -23.77
N MET A 206 10.46 -7.27 -22.97
CA MET A 206 9.34 -7.43 -22.04
C MET A 206 9.87 -7.79 -20.67
N LYS A 207 9.06 -7.55 -19.62
CA LYS A 207 9.31 -8.04 -18.28
C LYS A 207 8.19 -8.98 -17.86
N GLU A 208 8.55 -10.07 -17.21
CA GLU A 208 7.58 -10.94 -16.56
C GLU A 208 6.90 -10.19 -15.42
N TYR A 209 5.58 -10.35 -15.31
CA TYR A 209 4.80 -9.76 -14.24
C TYR A 209 3.76 -10.75 -13.74
N TRP A 210 3.86 -11.07 -12.47
CA TRP A 210 2.98 -12.02 -11.80
C TRP A 210 2.76 -11.59 -10.34
N GLY A 211 1.79 -12.16 -9.67
CA GLY A 211 1.50 -11.98 -8.25
C GLY A 211 1.07 -13.31 -7.62
N GLU A 212 0.84 -13.30 -6.31
CA GLU A 212 0.50 -14.52 -5.55
C GLU A 212 -0.69 -15.30 -6.15
N GLY A 213 -1.68 -14.59 -6.69
CA GLY A 213 -2.88 -15.17 -7.27
C GLY A 213 -2.78 -15.50 -8.77
N SER A 214 -1.66 -15.22 -9.43
CA SER A 214 -1.46 -15.58 -10.84
C SER A 214 -0.71 -16.91 -10.93
N ALA A 215 -1.42 -17.97 -11.22
CA ALA A 215 -0.83 -19.27 -11.50
C ALA A 215 -0.41 -19.39 -12.97
#